data_98e26cb8184444a8d03380f28cc8e9f8
#
_entry.id   98e26cb8184444a8d03380f28cc8e9f8
#
_cell.length_a   1.000
_cell.length_b   1.000
_cell.length_c   1.000
_cell.angle_alpha   90.00
_cell.angle_beta   90.00
_cell.angle_gamma   90.00
#
_symmetry.space_group_name_H-M   'P 1'
#
loop_
_entity.id
_entity.type
_entity.pdbx_description
1 polymer ?
#
loop_
_entity_poly.entity_id
_entity_poly.type
_entity_poly.pdbx_seq_one_letter_code
_entity_poly.pdbx_strand_id
1 'polypeptide(L)'
;MHGQPLYPNLITDFIPTGINQLWVSDITYITIFESATKYHFCYLSLILDAYSEEIVGWSVGPTLDYEYPLEALEMALVRIKDKNVHLIHHSDRGCQYASREYINTLMRYGISVSMTESGNPKDNAKAERINNTIKNELLKGKVFRSIEEVIDAVDLAVDFYNNRRPHMSIDMMTPVQAASTSGERNMRWVSFRERAIKYRNGLDDSEKDLPLSVEQGLPSGLRPPVNPCQ
;
A
#
# COMPACT_ATOMS: atom_id res chain seq x y z
N MET A 1 -19.28 -17.80 13.35
CA MET A 1 -18.47 -16.61 12.99
C MET A 1 -17.09 -16.80 13.61
N HIS A 2 -16.12 -17.22 12.83
CA HIS A 2 -14.74 -17.26 13.31
C HIS A 2 -14.18 -15.85 13.09
N GLY A 3 -14.15 -15.05 14.18
CA GLY A 3 -13.53 -13.73 14.14
C GLY A 3 -12.06 -13.87 13.82
N GLN A 4 -11.64 -13.34 12.69
CA GLN A 4 -10.22 -13.20 12.37
C GLN A 4 -9.58 -12.26 13.40
N PRO A 5 -8.30 -12.45 13.74
CA PRO A 5 -7.62 -11.59 14.70
C PRO A 5 -7.57 -10.16 14.14
N LEU A 6 -8.03 -9.20 14.94
CA LEU A 6 -7.93 -7.78 14.63
C LEU A 6 -6.66 -7.23 15.26
N TYR A 7 -5.83 -6.58 14.45
CA TYR A 7 -4.63 -5.90 14.90
C TYR A 7 -4.87 -4.39 15.01
N PRO A 8 -4.23 -3.70 15.98
CA PRO A 8 -4.41 -2.26 16.15
C PRO A 8 -3.81 -1.47 14.99
N ASN A 9 -4.31 -0.26 14.77
CA ASN A 9 -3.69 0.70 13.86
C ASN A 9 -2.47 1.35 14.56
N LEU A 10 -1.27 0.94 14.14
CA LEU A 10 0.00 1.42 14.71
C LEU A 10 0.55 2.65 13.99
N ILE A 11 -0.11 3.10 12.90
CA ILE A 11 0.43 4.16 12.06
C ILE A 11 -0.28 5.50 12.18
N THR A 12 -1.23 5.63 13.11
CA THR A 12 -2.03 6.86 13.28
C THR A 12 -1.16 8.11 13.44
N ASP A 13 -0.10 8.02 14.25
CA ASP A 13 0.83 9.11 14.51
C ASP A 13 2.28 8.81 14.08
N PHE A 14 2.44 7.83 13.18
CA PHE A 14 3.75 7.38 12.72
C PHE A 14 4.12 8.00 11.36
N ILE A 15 5.29 8.63 11.29
CA ILE A 15 5.92 9.13 10.07
C ILE A 15 7.28 8.43 9.91
N PRO A 16 7.49 7.63 8.86
CA PRO A 16 8.77 6.98 8.65
C PRO A 16 9.85 8.01 8.29
N THR A 17 11.04 7.86 8.86
CA THR A 17 12.25 8.67 8.60
C THR A 17 13.33 7.88 7.83
N GLY A 18 13.05 6.65 7.48
CA GLY A 18 13.93 5.77 6.72
C GLY A 18 13.18 4.60 6.11
N ILE A 19 13.87 3.90 5.20
CA ILE A 19 13.35 2.68 4.59
C ILE A 19 13.13 1.58 5.63
N ASN A 20 12.24 0.65 5.32
CA ASN A 20 11.93 -0.51 6.15
C ASN A 20 11.43 -0.17 7.57
N GLN A 21 10.83 1.00 7.75
CA GLN A 21 10.13 1.36 8.99
C GLN A 21 8.62 1.16 8.87
N LEU A 22 8.07 1.36 7.68
CA LEU A 22 6.66 1.16 7.39
C LEU A 22 6.48 0.63 5.97
N TRP A 23 5.89 -0.55 5.87
CA TRP A 23 5.36 -1.08 4.63
C TRP A 23 3.84 -0.99 4.64
N VAL A 24 3.25 -0.58 3.52
CA VAL A 24 1.81 -0.55 3.31
C VAL A 24 1.43 -1.48 2.17
N SER A 25 0.34 -2.23 2.34
CA SER A 25 -0.10 -3.26 1.38
C SER A 25 -1.56 -3.07 1.02
N ASP A 26 -1.88 -3.40 -0.22
CA ASP A 26 -3.25 -3.46 -0.72
C ASP A 26 -3.35 -4.38 -1.93
N ILE A 27 -4.57 -4.84 -2.25
CA ILE A 27 -4.87 -5.69 -3.39
C ILE A 27 -5.79 -4.94 -4.34
N THR A 28 -5.46 -4.96 -5.62
CA THR A 28 -6.34 -4.47 -6.68
C THR A 28 -6.62 -5.55 -7.71
N TYR A 29 -7.69 -5.42 -8.47
CA TYR A 29 -8.01 -6.34 -9.56
C TYR A 29 -7.64 -5.77 -10.92
N ILE A 30 -7.26 -6.64 -11.85
CA ILE A 30 -6.97 -6.35 -13.24
C ILE A 30 -7.87 -7.24 -14.10
N THR A 31 -8.44 -6.67 -15.17
CA THR A 31 -9.36 -7.38 -16.05
C THR A 31 -8.61 -8.14 -17.14
N ILE A 32 -8.95 -9.42 -17.32
CA ILE A 32 -8.50 -10.28 -18.40
C ILE A 32 -9.70 -10.56 -19.31
N PHE A 33 -9.57 -10.30 -20.59
CA PHE A 33 -10.62 -10.48 -21.58
C PHE A 33 -10.46 -11.81 -22.33
N GLU A 34 -11.40 -12.73 -22.21
CA GLU A 34 -11.46 -13.94 -23.01
C GLU A 34 -12.03 -13.66 -24.41
N SER A 35 -12.98 -12.72 -24.48
CA SER A 35 -13.59 -12.24 -25.73
C SER A 35 -14.07 -10.80 -25.57
N ALA A 36 -14.71 -10.22 -26.58
CA ALA A 36 -15.30 -8.87 -26.49
C ALA A 36 -16.38 -8.74 -25.41
N THR A 37 -17.03 -9.84 -25.01
CA THR A 37 -18.15 -9.85 -24.07
C THR A 37 -17.88 -10.68 -22.81
N LYS A 38 -16.78 -11.43 -22.76
CA LYS A 38 -16.44 -12.31 -21.65
C LYS A 38 -15.10 -11.92 -21.03
N TYR A 39 -15.09 -11.68 -19.75
CA TYR A 39 -13.91 -11.32 -18.98
C TYR A 39 -13.94 -11.94 -17.58
N HIS A 40 -12.78 -12.02 -16.97
CA HIS A 40 -12.59 -12.37 -15.56
C HIS A 40 -11.51 -11.46 -14.96
N PHE A 41 -11.28 -11.61 -13.66
CA PHE A 41 -10.29 -10.81 -12.94
C PHE A 41 -9.12 -11.66 -12.49
N CYS A 42 -7.93 -11.07 -12.50
CA CYS A 42 -6.82 -11.45 -11.65
C CYS A 42 -6.56 -10.35 -10.63
N TYR A 43 -5.76 -10.66 -9.63
CA TYR A 43 -5.57 -9.80 -8.46
C TYR A 43 -4.08 -9.51 -8.31
N LEU A 44 -3.77 -8.22 -8.21
CA LEU A 44 -2.42 -7.72 -7.99
C LEU A 44 -2.30 -7.31 -6.52
N SER A 45 -1.40 -7.98 -5.80
CA SER A 45 -0.98 -7.61 -4.45
C SER A 45 0.28 -6.77 -4.53
N LEU A 46 0.30 -5.62 -3.87
CA LEU A 46 1.44 -4.70 -3.83
C LEU A 46 1.86 -4.41 -2.38
N ILE A 47 3.18 -4.32 -2.16
CA ILE A 47 3.78 -3.83 -0.92
C ILE A 47 4.67 -2.66 -1.25
N LEU A 48 4.39 -1.52 -0.62
CA LEU A 48 5.10 -0.25 -0.80
C LEU A 48 5.87 0.10 0.47
N ASP A 49 7.13 0.45 0.35
CA ASP A 49 7.85 1.14 1.43
C ASP A 49 7.37 2.59 1.51
N ALA A 50 6.78 2.96 2.65
CA ALA A 50 6.10 4.25 2.81
C ALA A 50 7.06 5.44 2.89
N TYR A 51 8.36 5.21 3.13
CA TYR A 51 9.38 6.25 3.13
C TYR A 51 9.92 6.52 1.72
N SER A 52 10.35 5.49 1.01
CA SER A 52 10.93 5.61 -0.32
C SER A 52 9.90 5.70 -1.44
N GLU A 53 8.64 5.34 -1.19
CA GLU A 53 7.60 5.07 -2.19
C GLU A 53 7.97 3.91 -3.13
N GLU A 54 8.94 3.08 -2.75
CA GLU A 54 9.38 1.94 -3.56
C GLU A 54 8.43 0.77 -3.42
N ILE A 55 8.02 0.18 -4.53
CA ILE A 55 7.34 -1.13 -4.52
C ILE A 55 8.40 -2.17 -4.19
N VAL A 56 8.30 -2.76 -2.99
CA VAL A 56 9.27 -3.71 -2.45
C VAL A 56 8.88 -5.16 -2.68
N GLY A 57 7.59 -5.40 -2.94
CA GLY A 57 7.08 -6.73 -3.28
C GLY A 57 5.76 -6.64 -4.05
N TRP A 58 5.54 -7.62 -4.94
CA TRP A 58 4.30 -7.75 -5.69
C TRP A 58 4.07 -9.18 -6.14
N SER A 59 2.81 -9.53 -6.35
CA SER A 59 2.40 -10.81 -6.95
C SER A 59 1.07 -10.65 -7.66
N VAL A 60 0.85 -11.45 -8.73
CA VAL A 60 -0.41 -11.51 -9.48
C VAL A 60 -0.97 -12.91 -9.39
N GLY A 61 -2.20 -13.04 -8.88
CA GLY A 61 -2.88 -14.32 -8.74
C GLY A 61 -4.26 -14.35 -9.43
N PRO A 62 -4.74 -15.53 -9.83
CA PRO A 62 -6.07 -15.69 -10.43
C PRO A 62 -7.21 -15.56 -9.41
N THR A 63 -6.91 -15.66 -8.11
CA THR A 63 -7.88 -15.63 -7.02
C THR A 63 -7.45 -14.67 -5.92
N LEU A 64 -8.34 -14.40 -4.96
CA LEU A 64 -8.05 -13.61 -3.76
C LEU A 64 -7.51 -14.48 -2.60
N ASP A 65 -6.84 -15.56 -2.91
CA ASP A 65 -6.26 -16.43 -1.89
C ASP A 65 -5.04 -15.78 -1.25
N TYR A 66 -4.74 -16.15 0.00
CA TYR A 66 -3.67 -15.53 0.80
C TYR A 66 -2.25 -15.83 0.26
N GLU A 67 -2.10 -16.85 -0.56
CA GLU A 67 -0.83 -17.25 -1.17
C GLU A 67 -0.18 -16.09 -1.96
N TYR A 68 -0.97 -15.35 -2.73
CA TYR A 68 -0.44 -14.27 -3.58
C TYR A 68 0.04 -13.05 -2.78
N PRO A 69 -0.71 -12.50 -1.81
CA PRO A 69 -0.14 -11.52 -0.88
C PRO A 69 1.07 -12.05 -0.12
N LEU A 70 1.11 -13.34 0.21
CA LEU A 70 2.26 -13.96 0.87
C LEU A 70 3.50 -13.99 -0.05
N GLU A 71 3.35 -14.33 -1.33
CA GLU A 71 4.43 -14.26 -2.33
C GLU A 71 4.98 -12.83 -2.44
N ALA A 72 4.09 -11.82 -2.48
CA ALA A 72 4.51 -10.41 -2.47
C ALA A 72 5.31 -10.06 -1.21
N LEU A 73 4.88 -10.58 -0.05
CA LEU A 73 5.60 -10.40 1.22
C LEU A 73 6.96 -11.09 1.19
N GLU A 74 7.05 -12.32 0.71
CA GLU A 74 8.31 -13.07 0.61
C GLU A 74 9.31 -12.35 -0.31
N MET A 75 8.85 -11.80 -1.44
CA MET A 75 9.66 -10.95 -2.31
C MET A 75 10.21 -9.72 -1.54
N ALA A 76 9.38 -9.03 -0.77
CA ALA A 76 9.79 -7.89 0.01
C ALA A 76 10.80 -8.25 1.12
N LEU A 77 10.61 -9.40 1.78
CA LEU A 77 11.44 -9.87 2.89
C LEU A 77 12.89 -10.18 2.49
N VAL A 78 13.15 -10.53 1.22
CA VAL A 78 14.52 -10.71 0.70
C VAL A 78 15.37 -9.45 0.87
N ARG A 79 14.75 -8.28 0.92
CA ARG A 79 15.43 -6.98 1.09
C ARG A 79 15.83 -6.68 2.53
N ILE A 80 15.26 -7.38 3.51
CA ILE A 80 15.56 -7.15 4.93
C ILE A 80 16.85 -7.90 5.29
N LYS A 81 17.94 -7.14 5.39
CA LYS A 81 19.26 -7.67 5.78
C LYS A 81 19.44 -7.69 7.31
N ASP A 82 18.81 -6.76 8.01
CA ASP A 82 18.92 -6.63 9.46
C ASP A 82 17.61 -7.06 10.12
N LYS A 83 17.66 -8.08 10.97
CA LYS A 83 16.50 -8.59 11.73
C LYS A 83 16.09 -7.70 12.90
N ASN A 84 16.86 -6.66 13.21
CA ASN A 84 16.55 -5.70 14.30
C ASN A 84 15.79 -4.46 13.79
N VAL A 85 15.27 -4.50 12.58
CA VAL A 85 14.47 -3.38 12.03
C VAL A 85 13.09 -3.36 12.71
N HIS A 86 12.73 -2.22 13.30
CA HIS A 86 11.38 -1.98 13.80
C HIS A 86 10.43 -1.67 12.63
N LEU A 87 10.14 -2.68 11.83
CA LEU A 87 9.25 -2.56 10.67
C LEU A 87 7.79 -2.79 11.09
N ILE A 88 6.93 -1.88 10.68
CA ILE A 88 5.47 -2.02 10.75
C ILE A 88 4.98 -2.42 9.35
N HIS A 89 4.21 -3.49 9.27
CA HIS A 89 3.45 -3.84 8.07
C HIS A 89 1.99 -3.45 8.29
N HIS A 90 1.48 -2.56 7.46
CA HIS A 90 0.11 -2.04 7.53
C HIS A 90 -0.70 -2.44 6.32
N SER A 91 -1.91 -2.95 6.55
CA SER A 91 -2.86 -3.33 5.51
C SER A 91 -4.29 -2.98 5.91
N ASP A 92 -5.24 -3.19 5.01
CA ASP A 92 -6.64 -3.27 5.36
C ASP A 92 -6.93 -4.54 6.19
N ARG A 93 -8.21 -4.74 6.58
CA ARG A 93 -8.68 -5.92 7.32
C ARG A 93 -9.06 -7.08 6.39
N GLY A 94 -8.49 -7.16 5.20
CA GLY A 94 -8.71 -8.27 4.29
C GLY A 94 -8.35 -9.61 4.91
N CYS A 95 -9.16 -10.65 4.66
CA CYS A 95 -8.93 -11.99 5.18
C CYS A 95 -7.57 -12.57 4.76
N GLN A 96 -7.03 -12.13 3.65
CA GLN A 96 -5.73 -12.51 3.13
C GLN A 96 -4.60 -12.10 4.08
N TYR A 97 -4.65 -10.83 4.55
CA TYR A 97 -3.67 -10.27 5.48
C TYR A 97 -3.83 -10.79 6.91
N ALA A 98 -5.05 -11.22 7.27
CA ALA A 98 -5.35 -11.81 8.56
C ALA A 98 -5.16 -13.34 8.58
N SER A 99 -4.72 -13.94 7.46
CA SER A 99 -4.46 -15.38 7.40
C SER A 99 -3.32 -15.76 8.35
N ARG A 100 -3.40 -16.99 8.89
CA ARG A 100 -2.42 -17.50 9.84
C ARG A 100 -1.01 -17.52 9.24
N GLU A 101 -0.91 -17.90 7.99
CA GLU A 101 0.35 -18.04 7.25
C GLU A 101 1.02 -16.68 7.07
N TYR A 102 0.23 -15.67 6.67
CA TYR A 102 0.73 -14.31 6.48
C TYR A 102 1.22 -13.70 7.81
N ILE A 103 0.40 -13.78 8.85
CA ILE A 103 0.73 -13.28 10.18
C ILE A 103 1.95 -13.98 10.77
N ASN A 104 2.03 -15.32 10.68
CA ASN A 104 3.16 -16.09 11.17
C ASN A 104 4.46 -15.71 10.44
N THR A 105 4.37 -15.39 9.14
CA THR A 105 5.53 -14.93 8.38
C THR A 105 6.01 -13.57 8.89
N LEU A 106 5.12 -12.60 9.08
CA LEU A 106 5.48 -11.29 9.66
C LEU A 106 6.13 -11.45 11.03
N MET A 107 5.51 -12.24 11.92
CA MET A 107 6.01 -12.47 13.28
C MET A 107 7.39 -13.13 13.29
N ARG A 108 7.64 -14.07 12.37
CA ARG A 108 8.94 -14.77 12.23
C ARG A 108 10.08 -13.81 11.89
N TYR A 109 9.77 -12.72 11.21
CA TYR A 109 10.72 -11.65 10.88
C TYR A 109 10.73 -10.50 11.88
N GLY A 110 9.95 -10.60 12.98
CA GLY A 110 9.87 -9.56 14.00
C GLY A 110 9.12 -8.30 13.53
N ILE A 111 8.29 -8.43 12.48
CA ILE A 111 7.54 -7.33 11.87
C ILE A 111 6.24 -7.12 12.64
N SER A 112 5.97 -5.89 13.05
CA SER A 112 4.74 -5.51 13.74
C SER A 112 3.56 -5.46 12.77
N VAL A 113 2.45 -6.12 13.13
CA VAL A 113 1.23 -6.14 12.32
C VAL A 113 0.36 -4.95 12.69
N SER A 114 -0.07 -4.21 11.69
CA SER A 114 -0.99 -3.07 11.81
C SER A 114 -2.10 -3.18 10.79
N MET A 115 -3.33 -2.87 11.19
CA MET A 115 -4.49 -2.88 10.28
C MET A 115 -5.29 -1.59 10.41
N THR A 116 -5.96 -1.20 9.31
CA THR A 116 -6.87 -0.04 9.32
C THR A 116 -7.92 -0.18 10.41
N GLU A 117 -8.35 0.91 11.01
CA GLU A 117 -9.57 0.93 11.78
C GLU A 117 -10.77 0.98 10.84
N SER A 118 -11.93 0.47 11.28
CA SER A 118 -13.10 0.19 10.43
C SER A 118 -13.41 1.31 9.41
N GLY A 119 -13.14 1.04 8.14
CA GLY A 119 -13.72 1.76 7.01
C GLY A 119 -13.18 3.17 6.74
N ASN A 120 -12.09 3.61 7.34
CA ASN A 120 -11.49 4.89 7.04
C ASN A 120 -10.51 4.79 5.84
N PRO A 121 -10.86 5.29 4.63
CA PRO A 121 -9.99 5.22 3.46
C PRO A 121 -8.65 5.95 3.65
N LYS A 122 -8.57 6.87 4.62
CA LYS A 122 -7.35 7.63 4.89
C LYS A 122 -6.24 6.78 5.51
N ASP A 123 -6.61 5.64 6.13
CA ASP A 123 -5.65 4.82 6.86
C ASP A 123 -4.73 4.04 5.90
N ASN A 124 -5.15 3.73 4.67
CA ASN A 124 -4.33 3.04 3.67
C ASN A 124 -4.14 3.83 2.35
N ALA A 125 -4.27 5.16 2.40
CA ALA A 125 -4.25 6.03 1.22
C ALA A 125 -2.98 5.92 0.36
N LYS A 126 -1.83 5.54 0.94
CA LYS A 126 -0.59 5.32 0.18
C LYS A 126 -0.68 4.06 -0.67
N ALA A 127 -1.18 2.96 -0.12
CA ALA A 127 -1.35 1.72 -0.85
C ALA A 127 -2.45 1.84 -1.93
N GLU A 128 -3.55 2.51 -1.65
CA GLU A 128 -4.57 2.81 -2.67
C GLU A 128 -4.00 3.66 -3.82
N ARG A 129 -3.18 4.66 -3.50
CA ARG A 129 -2.55 5.52 -4.51
C ARG A 129 -1.63 4.74 -5.44
N ILE A 130 -0.79 3.83 -4.91
CA ILE A 130 0.10 3.03 -5.77
C ILE A 130 -0.70 2.11 -6.67
N ASN A 131 -1.75 1.47 -6.17
CA ASN A 131 -2.65 0.65 -6.97
C ASN A 131 -3.27 1.46 -8.12
N ASN A 132 -3.72 2.68 -7.83
CA ASN A 132 -4.24 3.58 -8.86
C ASN A 132 -3.17 3.97 -9.88
N THR A 133 -1.94 4.23 -9.47
CA THR A 133 -0.83 4.57 -10.39
C THR A 133 -0.51 3.39 -11.30
N ILE A 134 -0.32 2.19 -10.76
CA ILE A 134 -0.05 1.02 -11.58
C ILE A 134 -1.22 0.76 -12.54
N LYS A 135 -2.45 0.65 -12.03
CA LYS A 135 -3.61 0.25 -12.83
C LYS A 135 -4.05 1.31 -13.82
N ASN A 136 -4.17 2.56 -13.38
CA ASN A 136 -4.85 3.61 -14.15
C ASN A 136 -3.90 4.55 -14.90
N GLU A 137 -2.59 4.51 -14.60
CA GLU A 137 -1.59 5.26 -15.35
C GLU A 137 -0.72 4.32 -16.19
N LEU A 138 -0.02 3.35 -15.57
CA LEU A 138 1.01 2.55 -16.24
C LEU A 138 0.44 1.38 -17.06
N LEU A 139 -0.68 0.80 -16.64
CA LEU A 139 -1.38 -0.24 -17.40
C LEU A 139 -2.55 0.31 -18.23
N LYS A 140 -2.76 1.63 -18.22
CA LYS A 140 -3.88 2.27 -18.93
C LYS A 140 -3.88 1.93 -20.41
N GLY A 141 -5.05 1.50 -20.90
CA GLY A 141 -5.26 1.18 -22.32
C GLY A 141 -4.72 -0.18 -22.76
N LYS A 142 -4.07 -0.94 -21.88
CA LYS A 142 -3.68 -2.31 -22.16
C LYS A 142 -4.89 -3.24 -22.06
N VAL A 143 -4.96 -4.20 -22.96
CA VAL A 143 -5.98 -5.26 -22.97
C VAL A 143 -5.26 -6.59 -22.81
N PHE A 144 -5.53 -7.28 -21.72
CA PHE A 144 -4.88 -8.54 -21.36
C PHE A 144 -5.76 -9.73 -21.77
N ARG A 145 -5.14 -10.79 -22.26
CA ARG A 145 -5.77 -12.05 -22.68
C ARG A 145 -5.40 -13.22 -21.76
N SER A 146 -4.32 -13.09 -21.00
CA SER A 146 -3.90 -14.10 -20.03
C SER A 146 -3.29 -13.45 -18.79
N ILE A 147 -3.11 -14.25 -17.74
CA ILE A 147 -2.47 -13.81 -16.51
C ILE A 147 -0.97 -13.54 -16.72
N GLU A 148 -0.32 -14.29 -17.61
CA GLU A 148 1.08 -14.12 -17.96
C GLU A 148 1.32 -12.74 -18.58
N GLU A 149 0.43 -12.29 -19.49
CA GLU A 149 0.49 -10.93 -20.04
C GLU A 149 0.35 -9.85 -18.96
N VAL A 150 -0.45 -10.11 -17.93
CA VAL A 150 -0.57 -9.19 -16.78
C VAL A 150 0.72 -9.19 -15.98
N ILE A 151 1.29 -10.36 -15.68
CA ILE A 151 2.54 -10.49 -14.93
C ILE A 151 3.67 -9.72 -15.62
N ASP A 152 3.88 -9.95 -16.92
CA ASP A 152 4.90 -9.27 -17.71
C ASP A 152 4.69 -7.75 -17.72
N ALA A 153 3.44 -7.31 -17.85
CA ALA A 153 3.12 -5.88 -17.87
C ALA A 153 3.29 -5.22 -16.50
N VAL A 154 3.00 -5.92 -15.41
CA VAL A 154 3.21 -5.45 -14.04
C VAL A 154 4.71 -5.37 -13.73
N ASP A 155 5.50 -6.36 -14.12
CA ASP A 155 6.96 -6.34 -13.94
C ASP A 155 7.59 -5.09 -14.56
N LEU A 156 7.26 -4.83 -15.84
CA LEU A 156 7.71 -3.63 -16.54
C LEU A 156 7.20 -2.33 -15.89
N ALA A 157 5.96 -2.33 -15.39
CA ALA A 157 5.38 -1.16 -14.74
C ALA A 157 6.06 -0.88 -13.39
N VAL A 158 6.37 -1.91 -12.61
CA VAL A 158 7.09 -1.81 -11.34
C VAL A 158 8.53 -1.34 -11.56
N ASP A 159 9.24 -1.91 -12.57
CA ASP A 159 10.57 -1.42 -12.93
C ASP A 159 10.55 0.08 -13.30
N PHE A 160 9.64 0.48 -14.18
CA PHE A 160 9.50 1.88 -14.57
C PHE A 160 9.16 2.77 -13.36
N TYR A 161 8.22 2.35 -12.51
CA TYR A 161 7.80 3.08 -11.32
C TYR A 161 8.97 3.29 -10.36
N ASN A 162 9.70 2.24 -10.04
CA ASN A 162 10.78 2.28 -9.07
C ASN A 162 12.02 3.02 -9.57
N ASN A 163 12.37 2.85 -10.85
CA ASN A 163 13.66 3.28 -11.37
C ASN A 163 13.62 4.57 -12.22
N ARG A 164 12.43 4.91 -12.79
CA ARG A 164 12.37 5.99 -13.80
C ARG A 164 11.31 7.05 -13.50
N ARG A 165 10.29 6.75 -12.71
CA ARG A 165 9.22 7.69 -12.41
C ARG A 165 9.57 8.56 -11.21
N PRO A 166 9.76 9.89 -11.37
CA PRO A 166 9.97 10.80 -10.24
C PRO A 166 8.65 11.07 -9.51
N HIS A 167 8.72 11.28 -8.20
CA HIS A 167 7.55 11.54 -7.36
C HIS A 167 7.71 12.83 -6.57
N MET A 168 6.66 13.67 -6.57
CA MET A 168 6.66 14.93 -5.82
C MET A 168 6.77 14.70 -4.31
N SER A 169 6.19 13.61 -3.79
CA SER A 169 6.21 13.26 -2.36
C SER A 169 7.61 12.92 -1.84
N ILE A 170 8.55 12.62 -2.72
CA ILE A 170 9.94 12.29 -2.40
C ILE A 170 10.93 13.21 -3.12
N ASP A 171 10.58 14.50 -3.18
CA ASP A 171 11.39 15.59 -3.76
C ASP A 171 11.85 15.34 -5.21
N MET A 172 10.93 14.84 -6.05
CA MET A 172 11.18 14.52 -7.45
C MET A 172 12.26 13.44 -7.68
N MET A 173 12.63 12.71 -6.65
CA MET A 173 13.45 11.50 -6.81
C MET A 173 12.62 10.34 -7.36
N THR A 174 13.29 9.34 -7.93
CA THR A 174 12.69 8.02 -8.11
C THR A 174 12.66 7.26 -6.78
N PRO A 175 11.77 6.28 -6.59
CA PRO A 175 11.74 5.46 -5.38
C PRO A 175 13.10 4.85 -5.01
N VAL A 176 13.83 4.30 -5.98
CA VAL A 176 15.17 3.72 -5.76
C VAL A 176 16.19 4.80 -5.31
N GLN A 177 16.14 6.02 -5.87
CA GLN A 177 16.98 7.11 -5.39
C GLN A 177 16.60 7.50 -3.96
N ALA A 178 15.31 7.60 -3.67
CA ALA A 178 14.81 7.92 -2.35
C ALA A 178 15.16 6.85 -1.29
N ALA A 179 15.25 5.57 -1.69
CA ALA A 179 15.66 4.48 -0.80
C ALA A 179 17.12 4.60 -0.31
N SER A 180 17.97 5.36 -1.00
CA SER A 180 19.35 5.63 -0.57
C SER A 180 19.50 6.82 0.38
N THR A 181 18.40 7.48 0.74
CA THR A 181 18.37 8.61 1.69
C THR A 181 17.82 8.21 3.05
N SER A 182 18.01 9.03 4.06
CA SER A 182 17.44 8.86 5.41
C SER A 182 17.20 10.22 6.07
N GLY A 183 16.39 10.24 7.13
CA GLY A 183 16.05 11.45 7.87
C GLY A 183 14.76 12.10 7.41
N GLU A 184 14.43 13.24 8.02
CA GLU A 184 13.27 14.02 7.61
C GLU A 184 13.48 14.58 6.21
N ARG A 185 12.43 14.54 5.39
CA ARG A 185 12.48 15.08 4.04
C ARG A 185 11.98 16.51 4.00
N ASN A 186 12.68 17.38 3.30
CA ASN A 186 12.17 18.68 2.86
C ASN A 186 11.17 18.48 1.74
N MET A 187 9.95 18.13 2.11
CA MET A 187 8.90 17.93 1.12
C MET A 187 8.40 19.26 0.59
N ARG A 188 8.37 19.43 -0.74
CA ARG A 188 7.72 20.58 -1.39
C ARG A 188 6.23 20.66 -1.07
N TRP A 189 5.65 19.54 -0.67
CA TRP A 189 4.25 19.42 -0.29
C TRP A 189 4.12 18.45 0.88
N VAL A 190 3.80 18.99 2.04
CA VAL A 190 3.48 18.18 3.23
C VAL A 190 2.01 17.79 3.15
N SER A 191 1.70 16.50 3.23
CA SER A 191 0.32 16.04 3.23
C SER A 191 -0.45 16.57 4.45
N PHE A 192 -1.77 16.77 4.32
CA PHE A 192 -2.60 17.17 5.46
C PHE A 192 -2.47 16.21 6.65
N ARG A 193 -2.30 14.90 6.39
CA ARG A 193 -2.06 13.89 7.41
C ARG A 193 -0.75 14.15 8.15
N GLU A 194 0.35 14.37 7.44
CA GLU A 194 1.65 14.61 8.06
C GLU A 194 1.68 15.91 8.85
N ARG A 195 1.01 16.97 8.36
CA ARG A 195 0.82 18.21 9.14
C ARG A 195 0.07 17.94 10.44
N ALA A 196 -1.06 17.22 10.36
CA ALA A 196 -1.86 16.88 11.54
C ALA A 196 -1.08 16.02 12.54
N ILE A 197 -0.22 15.11 12.08
CA ILE A 197 0.65 14.30 12.94
C ILE A 197 1.72 15.19 13.58
N LYS A 198 2.41 16.02 12.81
CA LYS A 198 3.44 16.94 13.33
C LYS A 198 2.86 17.91 14.37
N TYR A 199 1.66 18.45 14.12
CA TYR A 199 0.95 19.30 15.07
C TYR A 199 0.63 18.56 16.37
N ARG A 200 0.05 17.35 16.31
CA ARG A 200 -0.25 16.55 17.52
C ARG A 200 0.99 16.18 18.34
N ASN A 201 2.12 15.98 17.66
CA ASN A 201 3.39 15.63 18.28
C ASN A 201 4.18 16.87 18.76
N GLY A 202 3.63 18.10 18.64
CA GLY A 202 4.30 19.34 19.03
C GLY A 202 5.52 19.70 18.16
N LEU A 203 5.59 19.19 16.95
CA LEU A 203 6.69 19.41 15.98
C LEU A 203 6.39 20.54 14.98
N ASP A 204 5.17 21.09 14.99
CA ASP A 204 4.74 22.16 14.10
C ASP A 204 3.78 23.10 14.82
N ASP A 205 4.12 24.40 14.92
CA ASP A 205 3.32 25.45 15.57
C ASP A 205 2.36 26.17 14.61
N SER A 206 2.27 25.75 13.35
CA SER A 206 1.43 26.42 12.33
C SER A 206 -0.05 26.05 12.45
N GLU A 207 -0.72 26.66 13.42
CA GLU A 207 -2.17 26.53 13.63
C GLU A 207 -3.04 27.08 12.49
N LYS A 208 -2.44 27.82 11.53
CA LYS A 208 -3.18 28.65 10.56
C LYS A 208 -3.74 27.91 9.35
N ASP A 209 -3.37 26.66 9.11
CA ASP A 209 -3.72 25.90 7.90
C ASP A 209 -4.39 24.54 8.16
N LEU A 210 -4.83 24.25 9.37
CA LEU A 210 -5.63 23.05 9.63
C LEU A 210 -7.08 23.30 9.18
N PRO A 211 -7.66 22.47 8.30
CA PRO A 211 -9.07 22.60 7.96
C PRO A 211 -9.91 22.36 9.23
N LEU A 212 -10.74 23.34 9.55
CA LEU A 212 -11.76 23.24 10.59
C LEU A 212 -12.53 21.92 10.41
N SER A 213 -12.49 21.10 11.44
CA SER A 213 -13.34 19.94 11.73
C SER A 213 -14.13 19.35 10.56
N VAL A 214 -13.71 18.19 10.08
CA VAL A 214 -14.56 17.31 9.25
C VAL A 214 -15.55 16.55 10.16
N GLU A 215 -16.40 17.29 10.82
CA GLU A 215 -17.66 16.81 11.36
C GLU A 215 -18.78 17.54 10.61
N GLN A 216 -19.03 17.17 9.35
CA GLN A 216 -20.34 17.34 8.71
C GLN A 216 -20.33 16.77 7.27
N GLY A 217 -21.03 15.67 7.09
CA GLY A 217 -21.85 15.45 5.91
C GLY A 217 -21.16 15.04 4.59
N LEU A 218 -20.97 13.73 4.38
CA LEU A 218 -20.84 13.18 3.03
C LEU A 218 -22.24 12.89 2.45
N PRO A 219 -22.53 13.31 1.19
CA PRO A 219 -23.74 12.87 0.51
C PRO A 219 -23.66 11.39 0.14
N SER A 220 -24.74 10.66 0.43
CA SER A 220 -24.98 9.26 0.10
C SER A 220 -25.09 9.08 -1.42
N GLY A 221 -24.28 8.19 -1.99
CA GLY A 221 -24.50 7.70 -3.34
C GLY A 221 -23.30 6.98 -3.92
N LEU A 222 -23.51 5.70 -4.23
CA LEU A 222 -22.65 4.73 -4.90
C LEU A 222 -21.72 3.89 -4.00
N ARG A 223 -22.24 2.74 -3.61
CA ARG A 223 -21.45 1.66 -2.98
C ARG A 223 -20.80 0.82 -4.07
N PRO A 224 -19.47 0.58 -3.99
CA PRO A 224 -18.83 -0.50 -4.75
C PRO A 224 -19.31 -1.87 -4.24
N PRO A 225 -19.18 -2.95 -5.04
CA PRO A 225 -19.60 -4.29 -4.65
C PRO A 225 -18.88 -4.76 -3.39
N VAL A 226 -19.64 -5.40 -2.51
CA VAL A 226 -19.19 -5.85 -1.19
C VAL A 226 -18.18 -6.97 -1.34
N ASN A 227 -17.07 -6.86 -0.65
CA ASN A 227 -16.05 -7.91 -0.52
C ASN A 227 -16.68 -9.13 0.16
N PRO A 228 -16.58 -10.36 -0.40
CA PRO A 228 -17.24 -11.57 0.13
C PRO A 228 -16.73 -12.05 1.50
N CYS A 229 -15.74 -11.35 2.09
CA CYS A 229 -15.19 -11.69 3.42
C CYS A 229 -15.69 -10.78 4.57
N GLN A 230 -16.74 -9.97 4.37
CA GLN A 230 -17.41 -9.24 5.47
C GLN A 230 -18.62 -9.99 6.01
#